data_b2cd471bc8d9d823804715b2a71704d2
#
_entry.id   b2cd471bc8d9d823804715b2a71704d2
#
_cell.length_a   1.000
_cell.length_b   1.000
_cell.length_c   1.000
_cell.angle_alpha   90.00
_cell.angle_beta   90.00
_cell.angle_gamma   90.00
#
_symmetry.space_group_name_H-M   'P 1'
#
loop_
_entity.id
_entity.type
_entity.pdbx_description
1 polymer ?
#
loop_
_entity_poly.entity_id
_entity_poly.type
_entity_poly.pdbx_seq_one_letter_code
_entity_poly.pdbx_strand_id
1 'polypeptide(L)'
;TTQAADKPTTVRHVFVPVDNPKAWPKGDRELVPFDEYLELREANRPARAARRGASIEWQSLSATFDPTRGVLTDGRWEAEVRSGDKKPRLLSLQPLDIPISELKWSDGEAVWGTTPSGEPLLLVDAAERRLEGKFSQQGRRLQRTWQFDLRLATATASELKLRVPAKYSLSCSAATTRGPLTSGEEGWRLWQLNLGGQSHCEVLITESKSVAPAMPVIVY
;
A
#
# COMPACT_ATOMS: atom_id res chain seq x y z
N THR A 1 -35.17 -11.74 34.74
CA THR A 1 -35.03 -11.87 33.27
C THR A 1 -33.59 -11.59 32.90
N THR A 2 -32.83 -12.68 32.75
CA THR A 2 -31.41 -12.63 32.41
C THR A 2 -31.32 -12.48 30.87
N GLN A 3 -30.85 -11.33 30.43
CA GLN A 3 -30.59 -11.05 29.04
C GLN A 3 -29.35 -11.86 28.61
N ALA A 4 -29.56 -12.83 27.71
CA ALA A 4 -28.46 -13.61 27.12
C ALA A 4 -27.52 -12.66 26.36
N ALA A 5 -26.27 -12.64 26.76
CA ALA A 5 -25.24 -11.88 26.06
C ALA A 5 -25.09 -12.45 24.64
N ASP A 6 -25.39 -11.63 23.64
CA ASP A 6 -25.20 -11.94 22.23
C ASP A 6 -23.74 -12.32 21.95
N LYS A 7 -23.48 -13.57 21.58
CA LYS A 7 -22.16 -14.03 21.19
C LYS A 7 -21.76 -13.32 19.89
N PRO A 8 -20.57 -12.72 19.84
CA PRO A 8 -20.12 -12.07 18.62
C PRO A 8 -20.02 -13.08 17.46
N THR A 9 -20.80 -12.86 16.41
CA THR A 9 -20.77 -13.67 15.19
C THR A 9 -19.47 -13.39 14.44
N THR A 10 -18.61 -14.40 14.33
CA THR A 10 -17.38 -14.28 13.55
C THR A 10 -17.68 -14.69 12.11
N VAL A 11 -17.77 -13.71 11.22
CA VAL A 11 -17.92 -13.95 9.78
C VAL A 11 -16.54 -14.19 9.17
N ARG A 12 -16.35 -15.37 8.58
CA ARG A 12 -15.15 -15.69 7.80
C ARG A 12 -15.50 -15.70 6.32
N HIS A 13 -14.73 -14.96 5.53
CA HIS A 13 -14.85 -15.00 4.07
C HIS A 13 -14.24 -16.29 3.53
N VAL A 14 -15.01 -17.03 2.74
CA VAL A 14 -14.50 -18.20 2.04
C VAL A 14 -14.88 -18.03 0.57
N PHE A 15 -13.89 -17.88 -0.29
CA PHE A 15 -14.09 -17.95 -1.74
C PHE A 15 -14.26 -19.40 -2.13
N VAL A 16 -15.43 -19.76 -2.62
CA VAL A 16 -15.74 -21.13 -3.07
C VAL A 16 -15.83 -21.11 -4.58
N PRO A 17 -15.05 -21.94 -5.30
CA PRO A 17 -15.23 -22.11 -6.74
C PRO A 17 -16.65 -22.59 -7.02
N VAL A 18 -17.39 -21.89 -7.86
CA VAL A 18 -18.80 -22.20 -8.21
C VAL A 18 -18.93 -23.60 -8.83
N ASP A 19 -17.87 -24.08 -9.47
CA ASP A 19 -17.86 -25.32 -10.24
C ASP A 19 -17.53 -26.58 -9.42
N ASN A 20 -17.22 -26.46 -8.14
CA ASN A 20 -16.89 -27.60 -7.29
C ASN A 20 -17.61 -27.58 -5.93
N PRO A 21 -18.87 -28.05 -5.85
CA PRO A 21 -19.63 -28.10 -4.59
C PRO A 21 -18.97 -28.94 -3.48
N LYS A 22 -18.11 -29.90 -3.85
CA LYS A 22 -17.41 -30.76 -2.89
C LYS A 22 -16.29 -30.02 -2.13
N ALA A 23 -15.82 -28.89 -2.68
CA ALA A 23 -14.85 -28.02 -2.02
C ALA A 23 -15.49 -27.04 -1.01
N TRP A 24 -16.81 -27.05 -0.89
CA TRP A 24 -17.52 -26.15 0.01
C TRP A 24 -17.21 -26.52 1.47
N PRO A 25 -16.89 -25.53 2.31
CA PRO A 25 -16.61 -25.80 3.70
C PRO A 25 -17.85 -26.35 4.41
N LYS A 26 -17.68 -27.44 5.16
CA LYS A 26 -18.75 -28.04 5.97
C LYS A 26 -18.89 -27.29 7.30
N GLY A 27 -20.12 -27.04 7.76
CA GLY A 27 -20.42 -26.39 9.05
C GLY A 27 -21.71 -25.57 8.97
N ASP A 28 -22.14 -25.04 10.11
CA ASP A 28 -23.30 -24.13 10.22
C ASP A 28 -22.95 -22.80 9.53
N ARG A 29 -23.33 -22.68 8.27
CA ARG A 29 -23.07 -21.51 7.44
C ARG A 29 -24.33 -21.18 6.67
N GLU A 30 -24.68 -19.93 6.70
CA GLU A 30 -25.77 -19.36 5.95
C GLU A 30 -25.20 -18.70 4.69
N LEU A 31 -25.82 -18.99 3.53
CA LEU A 31 -25.52 -18.30 2.28
C LEU A 31 -26.26 -16.97 2.32
N VAL A 32 -25.51 -15.91 2.46
CA VAL A 32 -26.02 -14.54 2.45
C VAL A 32 -25.90 -13.98 1.03
N PRO A 33 -26.97 -13.41 0.45
CA PRO A 33 -26.89 -12.67 -0.81
C PRO A 33 -25.80 -11.60 -0.76
N PHE A 34 -25.19 -11.31 -1.91
CA PHE A 34 -24.05 -10.40 -1.96
C PHE A 34 -24.39 -8.99 -1.45
N ASP A 35 -25.59 -8.51 -1.73
CA ASP A 35 -26.09 -7.20 -1.30
C ASP A 35 -26.23 -7.14 0.22
N GLU A 36 -26.84 -8.17 0.83
CA GLU A 36 -26.96 -8.29 2.29
C GLU A 36 -25.58 -8.46 2.95
N TYR A 37 -24.66 -9.16 2.29
CA TYR A 37 -23.27 -9.22 2.73
C TYR A 37 -22.61 -7.84 2.76
N LEU A 38 -22.83 -7.00 1.75
CA LEU A 38 -22.28 -5.64 1.70
C LEU A 38 -22.86 -4.79 2.85
N GLU A 39 -24.17 -4.90 3.12
CA GLU A 39 -24.83 -4.20 4.23
C GLU A 39 -24.27 -4.66 5.57
N LEU A 40 -24.16 -5.97 5.80
CA LEU A 40 -23.58 -6.53 7.03
C LEU A 40 -22.11 -6.12 7.23
N ARG A 41 -21.36 -6.06 6.13
CA ARG A 41 -19.97 -5.59 6.14
C ARG A 41 -19.87 -4.13 6.55
N GLU A 42 -20.71 -3.27 5.97
CA GLU A 42 -20.75 -1.84 6.32
C GLU A 42 -21.25 -1.63 7.75
N ALA A 43 -22.29 -2.34 8.20
CA ALA A 43 -22.80 -2.28 9.57
C ALA A 43 -21.74 -2.73 10.61
N ASN A 44 -20.89 -3.71 10.26
CA ASN A 44 -19.82 -4.19 11.15
C ASN A 44 -18.51 -3.39 11.04
N ARG A 45 -18.40 -2.47 10.08
CA ARG A 45 -17.22 -1.64 9.87
C ARG A 45 -16.83 -0.80 11.10
N PRO A 46 -17.77 -0.08 11.75
CA PRO A 46 -17.47 0.67 12.97
C PRO A 46 -17.01 -0.21 14.13
N ALA A 47 -17.63 -1.37 14.32
CA ALA A 47 -17.29 -2.29 15.40
C ALA A 47 -15.88 -2.89 15.26
N ARG A 48 -15.43 -3.14 14.04
CA ARG A 48 -14.05 -3.58 13.74
C ARG A 48 -13.02 -2.47 13.96
N ALA A 49 -13.32 -1.26 13.51
CA ALA A 49 -12.48 -0.09 13.72
C ALA A 49 -12.33 0.23 15.22
N ALA A 50 -13.42 0.20 15.98
CA ALA A 50 -13.39 0.41 17.43
C ALA A 50 -12.54 -0.62 18.19
N ARG A 51 -12.48 -1.88 17.72
CA ARG A 51 -11.66 -2.94 18.32
C ARG A 51 -10.19 -2.87 17.96
N ARG A 52 -9.83 -2.30 16.82
CA ARG A 52 -8.46 -2.28 16.29
C ARG A 52 -7.65 -1.06 16.70
N GLY A 53 -8.26 -0.05 17.32
CA GLY A 53 -7.59 1.23 17.57
C GLY A 53 -7.49 2.07 16.30
N ALA A 54 -6.38 2.80 16.14
CA ALA A 54 -6.08 3.53 14.93
C ALA A 54 -5.43 2.60 13.89
N SER A 55 -5.74 2.80 12.61
CA SER A 55 -5.20 2.01 11.48
C SER A 55 -5.06 2.87 10.22
N ILE A 56 -4.15 2.47 9.33
CA ILE A 56 -4.07 3.02 7.97
C ILE A 56 -4.95 2.15 7.07
N GLU A 57 -5.99 2.75 6.51
CA GLU A 57 -6.87 2.06 5.57
C GLU A 57 -6.27 2.00 4.17
N TRP A 58 -5.64 3.08 3.76
CA TRP A 58 -5.02 3.20 2.46
C TRP A 58 -3.77 4.07 2.54
N GLN A 59 -2.78 3.75 1.73
CA GLN A 59 -1.60 4.60 1.53
C GLN A 59 -1.13 4.57 0.09
N SER A 60 -0.58 5.70 -0.35
CA SER A 60 0.05 5.85 -1.66
C SER A 60 1.41 6.51 -1.52
N LEU A 61 2.38 5.95 -2.20
CA LEU A 61 3.70 6.54 -2.35
C LEU A 61 3.90 6.91 -3.80
N SER A 62 4.49 8.07 -4.04
CA SER A 62 4.90 8.48 -5.38
C SER A 62 6.32 9.02 -5.33
N ALA A 63 7.15 8.70 -6.32
CA ALA A 63 8.52 9.21 -6.41
C ALA A 63 9.04 9.21 -7.84
N THR A 64 10.11 9.96 -8.09
CA THR A 64 10.85 10.00 -9.34
C THR A 64 12.21 9.33 -9.14
N PHE A 65 12.58 8.45 -10.04
CA PHE A 65 13.91 7.82 -10.01
C PHE A 65 14.95 8.71 -10.67
N ASP A 66 15.96 9.14 -9.91
CA ASP A 66 17.15 9.78 -10.41
C ASP A 66 18.26 8.74 -10.67
N PRO A 67 18.53 8.37 -11.94
CA PRO A 67 19.53 7.36 -12.27
C PRO A 67 20.97 7.81 -12.03
N THR A 68 21.23 9.11 -12.00
CA THR A 68 22.57 9.67 -11.78
C THR A 68 23.01 9.44 -10.35
N ARG A 69 22.11 9.65 -9.42
CA ARG A 69 22.34 9.52 -7.97
C ARG A 69 21.91 8.14 -7.44
N GLY A 70 21.06 7.43 -8.19
CA GLY A 70 20.46 6.17 -7.77
C GLY A 70 19.50 6.34 -6.59
N VAL A 71 18.70 7.39 -6.62
CA VAL A 71 17.80 7.78 -5.52
C VAL A 71 16.39 7.91 -6.05
N LEU A 72 15.41 7.54 -5.25
CA LEU A 72 14.03 7.99 -5.40
C LEU A 72 13.91 9.38 -4.78
N THR A 73 13.64 10.39 -5.61
CA THR A 73 13.51 11.81 -5.23
C THR A 73 12.06 12.27 -5.36
N ASP A 74 11.78 13.45 -4.83
CA ASP A 74 10.45 14.07 -4.86
C ASP A 74 9.37 13.14 -4.31
N GLY A 75 9.78 12.29 -3.37
CA GLY A 75 8.92 11.30 -2.77
C GLY A 75 7.81 11.95 -1.97
N ARG A 76 6.56 11.49 -2.20
CA ARG A 76 5.37 11.86 -1.42
C ARG A 76 4.73 10.61 -0.87
N TRP A 77 4.39 10.63 0.39
CA TRP A 77 3.60 9.63 1.06
C TRP A 77 2.28 10.24 1.50
N GLU A 78 1.19 9.60 1.14
CA GLU A 78 -0.15 9.97 1.53
C GLU A 78 -0.82 8.75 2.16
N ALA A 79 -1.52 8.94 3.28
CA ALA A 79 -2.23 7.86 3.95
C ALA A 79 -3.56 8.32 4.54
N GLU A 80 -4.57 7.47 4.43
CA GLU A 80 -5.84 7.64 5.13
C GLU A 80 -5.79 6.85 6.44
N VAL A 81 -5.85 7.59 7.54
CA VAL A 81 -5.80 7.05 8.90
C VAL A 81 -7.20 7.09 9.49
N ARG A 82 -7.64 5.96 10.04
CA ARG A 82 -8.90 5.85 10.77
C ARG A 82 -8.68 5.42 12.21
N SER A 83 -9.46 6.00 13.09
CA SER A 83 -9.58 5.58 14.48
C SER A 83 -11.02 5.15 14.78
N GLY A 84 -11.19 4.13 15.61
CA GLY A 84 -12.51 3.63 15.99
C GLY A 84 -13.31 4.58 16.86
N ASP A 85 -12.65 5.56 17.45
CA ASP A 85 -13.27 6.60 18.28
C ASP A 85 -12.49 7.92 18.11
N LYS A 86 -13.03 8.99 18.72
CA LYS A 86 -12.39 10.32 18.71
C LYS A 86 -11.35 10.51 19.83
N LYS A 87 -11.02 9.45 20.57
CA LYS A 87 -10.02 9.55 21.63
C LYS A 87 -8.61 9.52 21.04
N PRO A 88 -7.68 10.31 21.56
CA PRO A 88 -6.29 10.26 21.14
C PRO A 88 -5.71 8.84 21.29
N ARG A 89 -5.06 8.35 20.24
CA ARG A 89 -4.43 7.02 20.20
C ARG A 89 -3.07 7.11 19.53
N LEU A 90 -2.19 6.21 19.93
CA LEU A 90 -0.92 6.03 19.26
C LEU A 90 -1.09 4.94 18.19
N LEU A 91 -0.71 5.29 16.96
CA LEU A 91 -0.63 4.39 15.81
C LEU A 91 0.84 4.03 15.57
N SER A 92 1.17 2.75 15.61
CA SER A 92 2.47 2.27 15.17
C SER A 92 2.56 2.37 13.64
N LEU A 93 3.64 2.95 13.18
CA LEU A 93 3.95 3.02 11.75
C LEU A 93 4.86 1.87 11.29
N GLN A 94 5.17 0.91 12.17
CA GLN A 94 6.00 -0.23 11.78
C GLN A 94 5.36 -1.06 10.64
N PRO A 95 6.17 -1.63 9.77
CA PRO A 95 7.63 -1.65 9.69
C PRO A 95 8.25 -0.50 8.85
N LEU A 96 7.66 0.70 8.88
CA LEU A 96 8.10 1.85 8.08
C LEU A 96 9.61 2.12 8.29
N ASP A 97 10.38 2.00 7.20
CA ASP A 97 11.83 2.22 7.16
C ASP A 97 12.23 3.14 5.99
N ILE A 98 11.29 3.99 5.57
CA ILE A 98 11.53 5.02 4.56
C ILE A 98 11.81 6.32 5.31
N PRO A 99 12.90 7.04 5.00
CA PRO A 99 13.19 8.34 5.61
C PRO A 99 12.12 9.36 5.27
N ILE A 100 11.15 9.55 6.17
CA ILE A 100 10.08 10.52 6.00
C ILE A 100 10.45 11.81 6.67
N SER A 101 10.23 12.90 5.95
CA SER A 101 10.34 14.28 6.44
C SER A 101 9.01 15.00 6.25
N GLU A 102 8.85 16.10 6.95
CA GLU A 102 7.69 16.98 6.82
C GLU A 102 6.33 16.26 6.98
N LEU A 103 6.27 15.32 7.94
CA LEU A 103 5.04 14.59 8.22
C LEU A 103 3.98 15.52 8.80
N LYS A 104 2.82 15.60 8.18
CA LYS A 104 1.72 16.49 8.58
C LYS A 104 0.36 15.87 8.28
N TRP A 105 -0.66 16.29 9.00
CA TRP A 105 -2.03 16.10 8.61
C TRP A 105 -2.41 17.08 7.48
N SER A 106 -3.38 16.74 6.66
CA SER A 106 -3.91 17.67 5.63
C SER A 106 -4.48 18.97 6.21
N ASP A 107 -4.86 18.95 7.48
CA ASP A 107 -5.50 20.04 8.24
C ASP A 107 -4.64 20.60 9.38
N GLY A 108 -3.34 20.24 9.46
CA GLY A 108 -2.43 20.74 10.48
C GLY A 108 -1.17 19.90 10.69
N GLU A 109 -0.48 20.17 11.79
CA GLU A 109 0.72 19.45 12.16
C GLU A 109 0.41 18.03 12.66
N ALA A 110 1.27 17.08 12.34
CA ALA A 110 1.21 15.74 12.89
C ALA A 110 2.18 15.61 14.08
N VAL A 111 1.68 15.12 15.20
CA VAL A 111 2.51 14.78 16.35
C VAL A 111 2.99 13.35 16.19
N TRP A 112 4.27 13.18 15.98
CA TRP A 112 4.89 11.87 15.83
C TRP A 112 6.26 11.83 16.48
N GLY A 113 6.74 10.63 16.74
CA GLY A 113 8.03 10.43 17.40
C GLY A 113 8.41 8.96 17.38
N THR A 114 9.48 8.62 18.11
CA THR A 114 9.94 7.24 18.23
C THR A 114 9.96 6.81 19.69
N THR A 115 9.66 5.53 19.94
CA THR A 115 9.89 4.91 21.24
C THR A 115 11.39 4.80 21.53
N PRO A 116 11.79 4.50 22.78
CA PRO A 116 13.21 4.21 23.09
C PRO A 116 13.78 3.02 22.28
N SER A 117 12.91 2.13 21.80
CA SER A 117 13.27 1.02 20.90
C SER A 117 13.37 1.41 19.43
N GLY A 118 13.11 2.69 19.08
CA GLY A 118 13.16 3.19 17.70
C GLY A 118 11.88 2.98 16.90
N GLU A 119 10.80 2.51 17.51
CA GLU A 119 9.52 2.31 16.83
C GLU A 119 8.84 3.66 16.54
N PRO A 120 8.51 3.98 15.26
CA PRO A 120 7.83 5.21 14.92
C PRO A 120 6.36 5.15 15.31
N LEU A 121 5.90 6.15 16.05
CA LEU A 121 4.53 6.30 16.53
C LEU A 121 3.94 7.62 16.05
N LEU A 122 2.66 7.61 15.71
CA LEU A 122 1.86 8.76 15.30
C LEU A 122 0.69 8.93 16.26
N LEU A 123 0.48 10.15 16.77
CA LEU A 123 -0.70 10.48 17.56
C LEU A 123 -1.89 10.75 16.62
N VAL A 124 -2.94 9.98 16.79
CA VAL A 124 -4.21 10.10 16.05
C VAL A 124 -5.28 10.56 17.05
N ASP A 125 -5.81 11.75 16.84
CA ASP A 125 -6.77 12.43 17.73
C ASP A 125 -8.17 12.63 17.12
N ALA A 126 -8.38 12.12 15.91
CA ALA A 126 -9.65 12.20 15.19
C ALA A 126 -10.04 10.85 14.58
N ALA A 127 -11.32 10.71 14.24
CA ALA A 127 -11.86 9.46 13.69
C ALA A 127 -11.32 9.12 12.30
N GLU A 128 -11.06 10.14 11.47
CA GLU A 128 -10.53 9.99 10.11
C GLU A 128 -9.70 11.22 9.76
N ARG A 129 -8.49 10.99 9.27
CA ARG A 129 -7.58 12.05 8.83
C ARG A 129 -6.68 11.56 7.69
N ARG A 130 -6.27 12.51 6.85
CA ARG A 130 -5.28 12.27 5.81
C ARG A 130 -3.93 12.75 6.26
N LEU A 131 -2.95 11.87 6.17
CA LEU A 131 -1.55 12.10 6.51
C LEU A 131 -0.75 12.30 5.22
N GLU A 132 0.15 13.27 5.24
CA GLU A 132 1.05 13.57 4.13
C GLU A 132 2.48 13.66 4.64
N GLY A 133 3.43 13.16 3.85
CA GLY A 133 4.84 13.24 4.15
C GLY A 133 5.68 13.31 2.88
N LYS A 134 6.90 13.79 3.02
CA LYS A 134 7.91 13.73 1.97
C LYS A 134 8.94 12.67 2.30
N PHE A 135 9.49 12.02 1.29
CA PHE A 135 10.57 11.05 1.48
C PHE A 135 11.58 11.07 0.35
N SER A 136 12.74 10.53 0.62
CA SER A 136 13.71 10.15 -0.40
C SER A 136 14.32 8.81 0.01
N GLN A 137 14.65 7.95 -0.96
CA GLN A 137 15.21 6.64 -0.68
C GLN A 137 16.42 6.37 -1.56
N GLN A 138 17.56 6.08 -0.92
CA GLN A 138 18.76 5.66 -1.62
C GLN A 138 18.61 4.22 -2.09
N GLY A 139 18.89 3.97 -3.38
CA GLY A 139 18.96 2.62 -3.94
C GLY A 139 20.35 2.01 -3.78
N ARG A 140 20.40 0.69 -3.76
CA ARG A 140 21.61 -0.09 -3.85
C ARG A 140 21.88 -0.46 -5.30
N ARG A 141 23.08 -0.15 -5.81
CA ARG A 141 23.45 -0.52 -7.18
C ARG A 141 23.97 -1.96 -7.25
N LEU A 142 23.35 -2.76 -8.10
CA LEU A 142 23.74 -4.12 -8.42
C LEU A 142 24.01 -4.20 -9.94
N GLN A 143 25.25 -3.98 -10.35
CA GLN A 143 25.66 -3.91 -11.76
C GLN A 143 24.87 -2.85 -12.56
N ARG A 144 23.89 -3.27 -13.38
CA ARG A 144 23.01 -2.40 -14.19
C ARG A 144 21.63 -2.17 -13.58
N THR A 145 21.41 -2.70 -12.37
CA THR A 145 20.13 -2.64 -11.67
C THR A 145 20.27 -1.82 -10.42
N TRP A 146 19.29 -1.01 -10.13
CA TRP A 146 19.10 -0.35 -8.85
C TRP A 146 18.04 -1.11 -8.07
N GLN A 147 18.34 -1.45 -6.84
CA GLN A 147 17.48 -2.16 -5.91
C GLN A 147 17.03 -1.21 -4.82
N PHE A 148 15.72 -1.15 -4.59
CA PHE A 148 15.11 -0.40 -3.50
C PHE A 148 14.33 -1.38 -2.64
N ASP A 149 14.73 -1.49 -1.37
CA ASP A 149 14.02 -2.24 -0.34
C ASP A 149 13.10 -1.24 0.39
N LEU A 150 11.80 -1.32 0.15
CA LEU A 150 10.81 -0.39 0.68
C LEU A 150 9.98 -1.08 1.75
N ARG A 151 10.09 -0.60 2.98
CA ARG A 151 9.25 -1.03 4.10
C ARG A 151 8.27 0.09 4.43
N LEU A 152 7.00 -0.22 4.30
CA LEU A 152 5.88 0.71 4.43
C LEU A 152 5.18 0.49 5.76
N ALA A 153 4.48 1.48 6.26
CA ALA A 153 3.57 1.28 7.36
C ALA A 153 2.51 0.22 7.01
N THR A 154 2.08 -0.55 8.00
CA THR A 154 1.04 -1.55 7.77
C THR A 154 -0.29 -0.87 7.42
N ALA A 155 -0.85 -1.18 6.26
CA ALA A 155 -2.11 -0.63 5.76
C ALA A 155 -2.99 -1.72 5.15
N THR A 156 -4.30 -1.44 5.02
CA THR A 156 -5.22 -2.38 4.36
C THR A 156 -4.96 -2.44 2.86
N ALA A 157 -4.59 -1.32 2.25
CA ALA A 157 -4.20 -1.22 0.85
C ALA A 157 -3.04 -0.25 0.66
N SER A 158 -2.09 -0.61 -0.19
CA SER A 158 -0.90 0.19 -0.49
C SER A 158 -0.66 0.25 -1.99
N GLU A 159 -0.32 1.44 -2.47
CA GLU A 159 0.01 1.70 -3.86
C GLU A 159 1.36 2.44 -3.94
N LEU A 160 2.17 2.11 -4.95
CA LEU A 160 3.42 2.81 -5.24
C LEU A 160 3.41 3.26 -6.71
N LYS A 161 3.63 4.55 -6.93
CA LYS A 161 3.73 5.19 -8.25
C LYS A 161 5.15 5.65 -8.48
N LEU A 162 5.84 5.09 -9.46
CA LEU A 162 7.20 5.45 -9.77
C LEU A 162 7.33 6.02 -11.18
N ARG A 163 7.89 7.21 -11.26
CA ARG A 163 8.29 7.84 -12.51
C ARG A 163 9.74 7.49 -12.80
N VAL A 164 9.96 6.80 -13.92
CA VAL A 164 11.25 6.22 -14.27
C VAL A 164 11.63 6.64 -15.71
N PRO A 165 12.89 7.01 -16.00
CA PRO A 165 13.30 7.35 -17.36
C PRO A 165 13.05 6.18 -18.31
N ALA A 166 12.64 6.48 -19.56
CA ALA A 166 12.17 5.49 -20.55
C ALA A 166 13.17 4.38 -20.87
N LYS A 167 14.47 4.66 -20.68
CA LYS A 167 15.54 3.68 -20.87
C LYS A 167 15.66 2.61 -19.77
N TYR A 168 14.86 2.71 -18.70
CA TYR A 168 14.82 1.73 -17.61
C TYR A 168 13.52 0.95 -17.62
N SER A 169 13.59 -0.30 -17.22
CA SER A 169 12.45 -1.16 -16.87
C SER A 169 12.37 -1.34 -15.38
N LEU A 170 11.16 -1.59 -14.90
CA LEU A 170 10.89 -1.80 -13.49
C LEU A 170 10.25 -3.17 -13.28
N SER A 171 10.65 -3.87 -12.23
CA SER A 171 9.99 -5.08 -11.73
C SER A 171 9.88 -5.05 -10.21
N CYS A 172 8.85 -5.73 -9.70
CA CYS A 172 8.62 -5.93 -8.27
C CYS A 172 7.97 -7.29 -8.06
N SER A 173 8.49 -8.08 -7.13
CA SER A 173 7.99 -9.43 -6.86
C SER A 173 6.75 -9.46 -5.98
N ALA A 174 6.55 -8.45 -5.14
CA ALA A 174 5.47 -8.40 -4.14
C ALA A 174 4.22 -7.63 -4.60
N ALA A 175 4.18 -7.15 -5.85
CA ALA A 175 3.12 -6.29 -6.33
C ALA A 175 2.57 -6.72 -7.69
N THR A 176 1.27 -6.42 -7.90
CA THR A 176 0.74 -6.39 -9.25
C THR A 176 1.23 -5.11 -9.93
N THR A 177 2.13 -5.27 -10.91
CA THR A 177 2.73 -4.15 -11.63
C THR A 177 1.88 -3.80 -12.85
N ARG A 178 1.49 -2.54 -12.97
CA ARG A 178 0.85 -1.97 -14.15
C ARG A 178 1.77 -0.93 -14.76
N GLY A 179 2.12 -1.12 -16.01
CA GLY A 179 2.98 -0.17 -16.75
C GLY A 179 3.88 -0.89 -17.76
N PRO A 180 4.68 -0.11 -18.49
CA PRO A 180 4.79 1.34 -18.41
C PRO A 180 3.55 2.07 -18.95
N LEU A 181 3.07 3.07 -18.22
CA LEU A 181 2.02 3.98 -18.66
C LEU A 181 2.66 5.23 -19.28
N THR A 182 1.97 5.85 -20.22
CA THR A 182 2.41 7.12 -20.79
C THR A 182 2.37 8.20 -19.72
N SER A 183 3.50 8.85 -19.45
CA SER A 183 3.61 9.87 -18.40
C SER A 183 3.22 11.28 -18.87
N GLY A 184 2.83 11.46 -20.14
CA GLY A 184 2.61 12.79 -20.73
C GLY A 184 3.89 13.58 -20.99
N GLU A 185 5.03 13.17 -20.47
CA GLU A 185 6.34 13.78 -20.70
C GLU A 185 7.25 12.83 -21.50
N GLU A 186 7.85 13.38 -22.53
CA GLU A 186 8.78 12.63 -23.36
C GLU A 186 10.01 12.17 -22.55
N GLY A 187 10.42 10.94 -22.76
CA GLY A 187 11.58 10.36 -22.06
C GLY A 187 11.30 9.78 -20.67
N TRP A 188 10.04 9.81 -20.19
CA TRP A 188 9.65 9.25 -18.91
C TRP A 188 8.52 8.24 -19.03
N ARG A 189 8.44 7.31 -18.09
CA ARG A 189 7.40 6.29 -17.97
C ARG A 189 6.89 6.24 -16.52
N LEU A 190 5.59 6.11 -16.37
CA LEU A 190 4.95 5.93 -15.06
C LEU A 190 4.68 4.44 -14.84
N TRP A 191 5.07 3.96 -13.67
CA TRP A 191 4.79 2.62 -13.19
C TRP A 191 3.90 2.68 -11.96
N GLN A 192 2.90 1.84 -11.92
CA GLN A 192 1.95 1.74 -10.82
C GLN A 192 2.01 0.32 -10.27
N LEU A 193 2.32 0.19 -8.99
CA LEU A 193 2.46 -1.07 -8.28
C LEU A 193 1.38 -1.14 -7.21
N ASN A 194 0.50 -2.11 -7.31
CA ASN A 194 -0.49 -2.38 -6.29
C ASN A 194 0.05 -3.47 -5.36
N LEU A 195 0.30 -3.10 -4.12
CA LEU A 195 0.87 -3.95 -3.08
C LEU A 195 -0.21 -4.63 -2.23
N GLY A 196 -1.49 -4.22 -2.36
CA GLY A 196 -2.53 -4.69 -1.45
C GLY A 196 -2.16 -4.36 0.00
N GLY A 197 -2.28 -5.36 0.88
CA GLY A 197 -1.90 -5.25 2.29
C GLY A 197 -0.44 -5.53 2.61
N GLN A 198 0.44 -5.65 1.61
CA GLN A 198 1.86 -5.89 1.84
C GLN A 198 2.55 -4.62 2.36
N SER A 199 3.35 -4.78 3.40
CA SER A 199 4.14 -3.69 4.00
C SER A 199 5.61 -3.68 3.56
N HIS A 200 5.99 -4.60 2.68
CA HIS A 200 7.35 -4.71 2.16
C HIS A 200 7.34 -5.00 0.68
N CYS A 201 8.15 -4.28 -0.09
CA CYS A 201 8.39 -4.58 -1.49
C CYS A 201 9.83 -4.28 -1.91
N GLU A 202 10.38 -5.15 -2.72
CA GLU A 202 11.65 -4.94 -3.38
C GLU A 202 11.39 -4.49 -4.82
N VAL A 203 11.85 -3.29 -5.15
CA VAL A 203 11.73 -2.72 -6.48
C VAL A 203 13.09 -2.77 -7.17
N LEU A 204 13.12 -3.37 -8.36
CA LEU A 204 14.30 -3.43 -9.21
C LEU A 204 14.11 -2.53 -10.43
N ILE A 205 15.02 -1.58 -10.62
CA ILE A 205 15.04 -0.68 -11.79
C ILE A 205 16.30 -1.00 -12.60
N THR A 206 16.09 -1.58 -13.78
CA THR A 206 17.17 -2.10 -14.64
C THR A 206 17.27 -1.29 -15.91
N GLU A 207 18.49 -0.92 -16.29
CA GLU A 207 18.72 -0.27 -17.58
C GLU A 207 18.42 -1.24 -18.73
N SER A 208 17.40 -0.91 -19.51
CA SER A 208 17.00 -1.71 -20.68
C SER A 208 18.13 -1.70 -21.71
N LYS A 209 18.54 -2.85 -22.18
CA LYS A 209 19.39 -2.89 -23.38
C LYS A 209 18.56 -2.26 -24.50
N SER A 210 19.09 -1.22 -25.14
CA SER A 210 18.50 -0.70 -26.38
C SER A 210 18.39 -1.88 -27.36
N VAL A 211 17.19 -2.40 -27.52
CA VAL A 211 16.88 -3.25 -28.66
C VAL A 211 16.90 -2.28 -29.83
N ALA A 212 17.97 -2.31 -30.62
CA ALA A 212 17.97 -1.63 -31.88
C ALA A 212 16.65 -1.99 -32.60
N PRO A 213 15.93 -1.02 -33.19
CA PRO A 213 14.71 -1.33 -33.88
C PRO A 213 15.02 -2.44 -34.87
N ALA A 214 14.29 -3.56 -34.76
CA ALA A 214 14.45 -4.67 -35.69
C ALA A 214 14.23 -4.07 -37.08
N MET A 215 15.28 -4.03 -37.89
CA MET A 215 15.14 -3.59 -39.30
C MET A 215 14.11 -4.54 -39.92
N PRO A 216 13.10 -4.01 -40.61
CA PRO A 216 12.15 -4.86 -41.30
C PRO A 216 12.94 -5.68 -42.31
N VAL A 217 12.93 -7.01 -42.17
CA VAL A 217 13.46 -7.92 -43.15
C VAL A 217 12.50 -7.89 -44.34
N ILE A 218 12.87 -7.14 -45.39
CA ILE A 218 12.15 -7.18 -46.64
C ILE A 218 12.59 -8.49 -47.32
N VAL A 219 11.70 -9.48 -47.36
CA VAL A 219 11.87 -10.69 -48.13
C VAL A 219 11.35 -10.37 -49.54
N TYR A 220 12.24 -10.39 -50.54
CA TYR A 220 11.88 -10.30 -51.95
C TYR A 220 11.45 -11.66 -52.48
#